data_2593748e2b69b5277482f138d235d697
#
_entry.id   2593748e2b69b5277482f138d235d697
#
_cell.length_a   1.000
_cell.length_b   1.000
_cell.length_c   1.000
_cell.angle_alpha   90.00
_cell.angle_beta   90.00
_cell.angle_gamma   90.00
#
_symmetry.space_group_name_H-M   'P 1'
#
loop_
_entity.id
_entity.type
_entity.pdbx_description
1 polymer ?
#
loop_
_entity_poly.entity_id
_entity_poly.type
_entity_poly.pdbx_seq_one_letter_code
_entity_poly.pdbx_strand_id
1 'polypeptide(L)'
;MPSEWPRPAGVVFDNDGLLVDSETCWHEAERLLFTRRGLAYSDELRAEVFGKSVPATAALLAGPLGEVGNESALVEEMLTAVADVIAAEVRPMPGALELLTHLHGRVPIAVASNSPRYLVELALGRAGLRPFFEVLVSRDDVSAGKPAPDLY
;
A
#
# COMPACT_ATOMS: atom_id res chain seq x y z
N MET A 1 17.56 23.26 -27.33
CA MET A 1 16.69 22.16 -26.87
C MET A 1 17.56 21.20 -26.12
N PRO A 2 17.26 20.85 -24.85
CA PRO A 2 18.02 19.82 -24.17
C PRO A 2 17.85 18.51 -24.93
N SER A 3 18.96 17.81 -25.08
CA SER A 3 19.04 16.47 -25.67
C SER A 3 17.96 15.57 -25.09
N GLU A 4 17.35 14.76 -25.94
CA GLU A 4 16.37 13.74 -25.54
C GLU A 4 16.89 12.95 -24.33
N TRP A 5 16.08 12.90 -23.29
CA TRP A 5 16.38 12.03 -22.14
C TRP A 5 16.57 10.61 -22.65
N PRO A 6 17.61 9.87 -22.20
CA PRO A 6 17.79 8.49 -22.60
C PRO A 6 16.53 7.70 -22.23
N ARG A 7 16.06 6.84 -23.13
CA ARG A 7 14.92 5.96 -22.82
C ARG A 7 15.30 5.07 -21.63
N PRO A 8 14.43 4.95 -20.61
CA PRO A 8 14.71 4.09 -19.49
C PRO A 8 14.81 2.62 -19.95
N ALA A 9 15.74 1.87 -19.36
CA ALA A 9 15.88 0.44 -19.61
C ALA A 9 14.72 -0.38 -18.98
N GLY A 10 14.04 0.18 -17.98
CA GLY A 10 12.88 -0.37 -17.31
C GLY A 10 12.26 0.67 -16.38
N VAL A 11 11.07 0.40 -15.88
CA VAL A 11 10.36 1.26 -14.90
C VAL A 11 9.90 0.43 -13.73
N VAL A 12 10.25 0.85 -12.52
CA VAL A 12 9.77 0.23 -11.27
C VAL A 12 8.79 1.20 -10.61
N PHE A 13 7.59 0.73 -10.40
CA PHE A 13 6.51 1.50 -9.78
C PHE A 13 6.40 1.18 -8.29
N ASP A 14 6.11 2.18 -7.48
CA ASP A 14 5.48 1.95 -6.18
C ASP A 14 4.01 1.54 -6.38
N ASN A 15 3.43 0.88 -5.37
CA ASN A 15 2.03 0.45 -5.40
C ASN A 15 1.13 1.47 -4.72
N ASP A 16 1.40 1.72 -3.43
CA ASP A 16 0.51 2.38 -2.50
C ASP A 16 0.50 3.90 -2.72
N GLY A 17 -0.67 4.46 -3.02
CA GLY A 17 -0.83 5.88 -3.33
C GLY A 17 -0.27 6.31 -4.70
N LEU A 18 0.30 5.38 -5.50
CA LEU A 18 0.82 5.66 -6.84
C LEU A 18 0.06 4.91 -7.94
N LEU A 19 0.00 3.58 -7.86
CA LEU A 19 -0.78 2.75 -8.80
C LEU A 19 -2.22 2.58 -8.34
N VAL A 20 -2.43 2.41 -7.05
CA VAL A 20 -3.75 2.21 -6.43
C VAL A 20 -3.96 3.20 -5.28
N ASP A 21 -5.19 3.62 -5.08
CA ASP A 21 -5.61 4.43 -3.93
C ASP A 21 -5.78 3.54 -2.70
N SER A 22 -4.68 3.03 -2.17
CA SER A 22 -4.66 2.22 -0.95
C SER A 22 -4.68 3.07 0.32
N GLU A 23 -4.26 4.33 0.28
CA GLU A 23 -4.30 5.25 1.43
C GLU A 23 -5.72 5.42 1.96
N THR A 24 -6.69 5.60 1.06
CA THR A 24 -8.11 5.66 1.43
C THR A 24 -8.56 4.35 2.08
N CYS A 25 -8.09 3.19 1.60
CA CYS A 25 -8.43 1.89 2.17
C CYS A 25 -7.83 1.71 3.57
N TRP A 26 -6.58 2.11 3.80
CA TRP A 26 -5.95 2.09 5.11
C TRP A 26 -6.71 2.94 6.11
N HIS A 27 -7.02 4.19 5.73
CA HIS A 27 -7.81 5.10 6.57
C HIS A 27 -9.17 4.50 6.97
N GLU A 28 -9.88 3.91 6.01
CA GLU A 28 -11.19 3.28 6.29
C GLU A 28 -11.04 2.06 7.21
N ALA A 29 -10.00 1.24 7.00
CA ALA A 29 -9.71 0.12 7.88
C ALA A 29 -9.45 0.57 9.32
N GLU A 30 -8.61 1.59 9.52
CA GLU A 30 -8.33 2.19 10.83
C GLU A 30 -9.62 2.72 11.47
N ARG A 31 -10.43 3.47 10.73
CA ARG A 31 -11.74 3.97 11.19
C ARG A 31 -12.65 2.84 11.63
N LEU A 32 -12.68 1.71 10.92
CA LEU A 32 -13.47 0.54 11.27
C LEU A 32 -13.03 -0.10 12.59
N LEU A 33 -11.73 -0.14 12.89
CA LEU A 33 -11.23 -0.67 14.17
C LEU A 33 -11.80 0.14 15.36
N PHE A 34 -11.82 1.46 15.24
CA PHE A 34 -12.41 2.34 16.25
C PHE A 34 -13.92 2.17 16.34
N THR A 35 -14.60 2.17 15.20
CA THR A 35 -16.07 2.02 15.14
C THR A 35 -16.54 0.71 15.78
N ARG A 36 -15.84 -0.41 15.54
CA ARG A 36 -16.17 -1.72 16.13
C ARG A 36 -16.06 -1.71 17.67
N ARG A 37 -15.27 -0.80 18.23
CA ARG A 37 -15.10 -0.60 19.69
C ARG A 37 -15.96 0.53 20.25
N GLY A 38 -16.83 1.16 19.42
CA GLY A 38 -17.65 2.31 19.83
C GLY A 38 -16.84 3.58 20.08
N LEU A 39 -15.64 3.69 19.51
CA LEU A 39 -14.72 4.80 19.64
C LEU A 39 -14.74 5.68 18.40
N ALA A 40 -14.33 6.96 18.54
CA ALA A 40 -14.14 7.87 17.43
C ALA A 40 -12.68 7.82 16.96
N TYR A 41 -12.46 7.77 15.65
CA TYR A 41 -11.14 7.94 15.02
C TYR A 41 -10.98 9.39 14.63
N SER A 42 -10.06 10.11 15.28
CA SER A 42 -9.89 11.55 15.07
C SER A 42 -8.92 11.89 13.95
N ASP A 43 -9.05 13.11 13.41
CA ASP A 43 -8.12 13.61 12.37
C ASP A 43 -6.68 13.76 12.92
N GLU A 44 -6.50 14.01 14.20
CA GLU A 44 -5.20 14.08 14.85
C GLU A 44 -4.51 12.70 14.84
N LEU A 45 -5.23 11.64 15.22
CA LEU A 45 -4.72 10.26 15.17
C LEU A 45 -4.38 9.86 13.74
N ARG A 46 -5.24 10.21 12.78
CA ARG A 46 -4.98 9.98 11.36
C ARG A 46 -3.69 10.64 10.91
N ALA A 47 -3.46 11.90 11.29
CA ALA A 47 -2.23 12.62 10.95
C ALA A 47 -0.98 11.99 11.58
N GLU A 48 -1.11 11.45 12.81
CA GLU A 48 0.00 10.78 13.50
C GLU A 48 0.41 9.46 12.86
N VAL A 49 -0.53 8.69 12.32
CA VAL A 49 -0.24 7.37 11.74
C VAL A 49 0.12 7.45 10.25
N PHE A 50 -0.20 8.54 9.58
CA PHE A 50 0.04 8.71 8.15
C PHE A 50 1.50 8.41 7.75
N GLY A 51 1.70 7.56 6.75
CA GLY A 51 3.01 7.20 6.24
C GLY A 51 3.86 6.29 7.13
N LYS A 52 3.29 5.76 8.23
CA LYS A 52 4.00 4.84 9.12
C LYS A 52 3.85 3.38 8.66
N SER A 53 4.77 2.54 9.12
CA SER A 53 4.65 1.09 8.92
C SER A 53 3.52 0.53 9.79
N VAL A 54 2.92 -0.59 9.38
CA VAL A 54 1.81 -1.22 10.12
C VAL A 54 2.13 -1.48 11.59
N PRO A 55 3.32 -2.01 11.96
CA PRO A 55 3.67 -2.17 13.37
C PRO A 55 3.78 -0.83 14.13
N ALA A 56 4.30 0.22 13.50
CA ALA A 56 4.39 1.54 14.11
C ALA A 56 3.00 2.17 14.30
N THR A 57 2.10 1.99 13.35
CA THR A 57 0.70 2.41 13.46
C THR A 57 0.00 1.66 14.59
N ALA A 58 0.14 0.33 14.65
CA ALA A 58 -0.46 -0.48 15.72
C ALA A 58 0.02 -0.02 17.12
N ALA A 59 1.32 0.26 17.28
CA ALA A 59 1.85 0.77 18.53
C ALA A 59 1.26 2.12 18.96
N LEU A 60 1.01 3.02 17.99
CA LEU A 60 0.35 4.31 18.25
C LEU A 60 -1.13 4.15 18.60
N LEU A 61 -1.83 3.26 17.90
CA LEU A 61 -3.27 3.06 18.09
C LEU A 61 -3.61 2.18 19.28
N ALA A 62 -2.67 1.38 19.80
CA ALA A 62 -2.90 0.47 20.93
C ALA A 62 -3.44 1.19 22.18
N GLY A 63 -2.88 2.35 22.54
CA GLY A 63 -3.38 3.15 23.67
C GLY A 63 -4.83 3.61 23.47
N PRO A 64 -5.12 4.36 22.42
CA PRO A 64 -6.47 4.81 22.09
C PRO A 64 -7.52 3.69 21.94
N LEU A 65 -7.11 2.50 21.46
CA LEU A 65 -8.00 1.35 21.29
C LEU A 65 -8.13 0.49 22.56
N GLY A 66 -7.34 0.75 23.61
CA GLY A 66 -7.33 -0.07 24.83
C GLY A 66 -6.61 -1.41 24.67
N GLU A 67 -5.69 -1.51 23.71
CA GLU A 67 -4.98 -2.75 23.30
C GLU A 67 -3.49 -2.72 23.65
N VAL A 68 -3.09 -1.93 24.64
CA VAL A 68 -1.69 -1.87 25.11
C VAL A 68 -1.22 -3.26 25.55
N GLY A 69 -0.12 -3.73 24.96
CA GLY A 69 0.40 -5.07 25.16
C GLY A 69 -0.13 -6.13 24.19
N ASN A 70 -1.08 -5.76 23.31
CA ASN A 70 -1.65 -6.62 22.27
C ASN A 70 -1.32 -6.13 20.85
N GLU A 71 -0.25 -5.35 20.68
CA GLU A 71 0.10 -4.69 19.40
C GLU A 71 0.23 -5.69 18.25
N SER A 72 0.73 -6.91 18.52
CA SER A 72 0.84 -7.94 17.47
C SER A 72 -0.53 -8.41 16.97
N ALA A 73 -1.50 -8.61 17.86
CA ALA A 73 -2.86 -8.97 17.48
C ALA A 73 -3.55 -7.80 16.74
N LEU A 74 -3.25 -6.56 17.14
CA LEU A 74 -3.76 -5.37 16.47
C LEU A 74 -3.21 -5.25 15.04
N VAL A 75 -1.93 -5.59 14.80
CA VAL A 75 -1.36 -5.68 13.44
C VAL A 75 -2.14 -6.65 12.57
N GLU A 76 -2.44 -7.85 13.07
CA GLU A 76 -3.22 -8.86 12.33
C GLU A 76 -4.65 -8.38 12.04
N GLU A 77 -5.29 -7.72 13.01
CA GLU A 77 -6.63 -7.14 12.84
C GLU A 77 -6.61 -6.02 11.79
N MET A 78 -5.61 -5.14 11.81
CA MET A 78 -5.42 -4.08 10.82
C MET A 78 -5.23 -4.65 9.42
N LEU A 79 -4.36 -5.65 9.27
CA LEU A 79 -4.09 -6.29 7.98
C LEU A 79 -5.34 -6.99 7.42
N THR A 80 -6.14 -7.61 8.28
CA THR A 80 -7.41 -8.21 7.89
C THR A 80 -8.42 -7.15 7.45
N ALA A 81 -8.57 -6.09 8.24
CA ALA A 81 -9.51 -5.01 7.93
C ALA A 81 -9.15 -4.30 6.62
N VAL A 82 -7.87 -3.99 6.39
CA VAL A 82 -7.46 -3.34 5.13
C VAL A 82 -7.64 -4.26 3.92
N ALA A 83 -7.42 -5.58 4.07
CA ALA A 83 -7.66 -6.54 2.99
C ALA A 83 -9.16 -6.54 2.59
N ASP A 84 -10.07 -6.53 3.57
CA ASP A 84 -11.52 -6.46 3.33
C ASP A 84 -11.90 -5.17 2.58
N VAL A 85 -11.36 -4.01 3.01
CA VAL A 85 -11.63 -2.72 2.36
C VAL A 85 -11.04 -2.69 0.94
N ILE A 86 -9.79 -3.13 0.75
CA ILE A 86 -9.17 -3.24 -0.57
C ILE A 86 -10.02 -4.12 -1.50
N ALA A 87 -10.46 -5.28 -1.02
CA ALA A 87 -11.30 -6.18 -1.81
C ALA A 87 -12.62 -5.54 -2.26
N ALA A 88 -13.18 -4.64 -1.46
CA ALA A 88 -14.46 -3.98 -1.74
C ALA A 88 -14.31 -2.69 -2.56
N GLU A 89 -13.30 -1.86 -2.29
CA GLU A 89 -13.34 -0.44 -2.65
C GLU A 89 -12.13 0.07 -3.42
N VAL A 90 -10.97 -0.63 -3.41
CA VAL A 90 -9.74 -0.11 -4.02
C VAL A 90 -9.95 0.26 -5.50
N ARG A 91 -9.38 1.36 -5.90
CA ARG A 91 -9.42 1.87 -7.28
C ARG A 91 -8.01 2.18 -7.77
N PRO A 92 -7.78 2.10 -9.10
CA PRO A 92 -6.53 2.61 -9.67
C PRO A 92 -6.43 4.12 -9.46
N MET A 93 -5.22 4.61 -9.24
CA MET A 93 -4.96 6.05 -9.25
C MET A 93 -5.27 6.64 -10.64
N PRO A 94 -5.73 7.91 -10.70
CA PRO A 94 -5.96 8.57 -11.98
C PRO A 94 -4.71 8.54 -12.87
N GLY A 95 -4.86 8.09 -14.11
CA GLY A 95 -3.77 7.97 -15.07
C GLY A 95 -2.92 6.69 -14.96
N ALA A 96 -3.08 5.88 -13.92
CA ALA A 96 -2.28 4.66 -13.74
C ALA A 96 -2.51 3.66 -14.88
N LEU A 97 -3.77 3.38 -15.23
CA LEU A 97 -4.11 2.45 -16.31
C LEU A 97 -3.60 2.93 -17.66
N GLU A 98 -3.77 4.22 -17.96
CA GLU A 98 -3.31 4.83 -19.22
C GLU A 98 -1.78 4.75 -19.34
N LEU A 99 -1.06 5.07 -18.27
CA LEU A 99 0.39 5.01 -18.25
C LEU A 99 0.90 3.57 -18.43
N LEU A 100 0.34 2.62 -17.69
CA LEU A 100 0.70 1.21 -17.83
C LEU A 100 0.40 0.68 -19.23
N THR A 101 -0.74 1.00 -19.80
CA THR A 101 -1.10 0.63 -21.17
C THR A 101 -0.10 1.22 -22.17
N HIS A 102 0.35 2.45 -21.96
CA HIS A 102 1.34 3.09 -22.84
C HIS A 102 2.72 2.43 -22.74
N LEU A 103 3.14 2.00 -21.54
CA LEU A 103 4.47 1.41 -21.33
C LEU A 103 4.52 -0.09 -21.64
N HIS A 104 3.41 -0.79 -21.50
CA HIS A 104 3.34 -2.24 -21.66
C HIS A 104 3.84 -2.68 -23.07
N GLY A 105 4.76 -3.64 -23.07
CA GLY A 105 5.40 -4.13 -24.29
C GLY A 105 6.45 -3.18 -24.92
N ARG A 106 6.68 -1.99 -24.34
CA ARG A 106 7.69 -1.03 -24.82
C ARG A 106 8.93 -0.97 -23.95
N VAL A 107 8.75 -1.13 -22.64
CA VAL A 107 9.82 -1.23 -21.65
C VAL A 107 9.43 -2.24 -20.59
N PRO A 108 10.39 -2.95 -19.97
CA PRO A 108 10.12 -3.77 -18.80
C PRO A 108 9.53 -2.91 -17.67
N ILE A 109 8.47 -3.41 -17.03
CA ILE A 109 7.82 -2.74 -15.90
C ILE A 109 7.69 -3.69 -14.72
N ALA A 110 7.91 -3.18 -13.51
CA ALA A 110 7.85 -3.93 -12.26
C ALA A 110 7.16 -3.13 -11.17
N VAL A 111 6.72 -3.80 -10.12
CA VAL A 111 6.20 -3.18 -8.89
C VAL A 111 7.16 -3.48 -7.74
N ALA A 112 7.42 -2.48 -6.90
CA ALA A 112 8.14 -2.60 -5.64
C ALA A 112 7.38 -1.90 -4.51
N SER A 113 6.92 -2.63 -3.49
CA SER A 113 6.09 -2.10 -2.39
C SER A 113 6.58 -2.56 -1.01
N ASN A 114 6.42 -1.68 -0.01
CA ASN A 114 6.61 -2.03 1.40
C ASN A 114 5.44 -2.81 2.02
N SER A 115 4.38 -3.01 1.27
CA SER A 115 3.22 -3.78 1.71
C SER A 115 3.47 -5.30 1.59
N PRO A 116 2.81 -6.14 2.40
CA PRO A 116 2.83 -7.60 2.22
C PRO A 116 2.38 -8.01 0.83
N ARG A 117 2.99 -9.06 0.28
CA ARG A 117 2.74 -9.54 -1.09
C ARG A 117 1.25 -9.75 -1.37
N TYR A 118 0.53 -10.40 -0.47
CA TYR A 118 -0.89 -10.70 -0.66
C TYR A 118 -1.76 -9.43 -0.79
N LEU A 119 -1.43 -8.34 -0.09
CA LEU A 119 -2.15 -7.06 -0.22
C LEU A 119 -1.85 -6.38 -1.55
N VAL A 120 -0.59 -6.41 -2.01
CA VAL A 120 -0.21 -5.86 -3.32
C VAL A 120 -0.91 -6.62 -4.45
N GLU A 121 -0.89 -7.96 -4.40
CA GLU A 121 -1.58 -8.82 -5.38
C GLU A 121 -3.09 -8.56 -5.39
N LEU A 122 -3.70 -8.46 -4.20
CA LEU A 122 -5.12 -8.16 -4.05
C LEU A 122 -5.47 -6.78 -4.64
N ALA A 123 -4.71 -5.75 -4.28
CA ALA A 123 -4.96 -4.37 -4.71
C ALA A 123 -4.81 -4.22 -6.23
N LEU A 124 -3.71 -4.72 -6.80
CA LEU A 124 -3.49 -4.69 -8.25
C LEU A 124 -4.54 -5.53 -9.01
N GLY A 125 -4.91 -6.69 -8.46
CA GLY A 125 -5.94 -7.55 -9.04
C GLY A 125 -7.30 -6.87 -9.09
N ARG A 126 -7.72 -6.28 -7.98
CA ARG A 126 -9.02 -5.57 -7.89
C ARG A 126 -9.05 -4.29 -8.72
N ALA A 127 -7.93 -3.59 -8.83
CA ALA A 127 -7.78 -2.40 -9.68
C ALA A 127 -7.64 -2.74 -11.18
N GLY A 128 -7.53 -4.03 -11.55
CA GLY A 128 -7.33 -4.45 -12.95
C GLY A 128 -5.92 -4.19 -13.49
N LEU A 129 -4.95 -3.91 -12.62
CA LEU A 129 -3.59 -3.54 -13.02
C LEU A 129 -2.60 -4.72 -12.96
N ARG A 130 -2.95 -5.81 -12.26
CA ARG A 130 -2.05 -6.96 -12.08
C ARG A 130 -1.49 -7.56 -13.38
N PRO A 131 -2.25 -7.68 -14.49
CA PRO A 131 -1.75 -8.26 -15.73
C PRO A 131 -0.62 -7.49 -16.42
N PHE A 132 -0.38 -6.24 -16.06
CA PHE A 132 0.72 -5.44 -16.62
C PHE A 132 2.09 -5.83 -16.08
N PHE A 133 2.17 -6.54 -14.95
CA PHE A 133 3.41 -6.78 -14.23
C PHE A 133 3.82 -8.25 -14.25
N GLU A 134 5.00 -8.53 -14.80
CA GLU A 134 5.65 -9.84 -14.67
C GLU A 134 6.43 -9.95 -13.36
N VAL A 135 7.00 -8.83 -12.90
CA VAL A 135 7.82 -8.74 -11.68
C VAL A 135 7.11 -7.90 -10.63
N LEU A 136 6.97 -8.50 -9.44
CA LEU A 136 6.46 -7.84 -8.24
C LEU A 136 7.38 -8.19 -7.08
N VAL A 137 7.94 -7.16 -6.44
CA VAL A 137 8.76 -7.29 -5.24
C VAL A 137 8.02 -6.60 -4.09
N SER A 138 7.85 -7.32 -3.00
CA SER A 138 7.09 -6.89 -1.82
C SER A 138 7.97 -6.86 -0.58
N ARG A 139 7.43 -6.39 0.54
CA ARG A 139 8.12 -6.44 1.83
C ARG A 139 8.54 -7.87 2.23
N ASP A 140 7.82 -8.87 1.78
CA ASP A 140 8.05 -10.28 2.13
C ASP A 140 9.26 -10.88 1.41
N ASP A 141 9.75 -10.24 0.35
CA ASP A 141 10.85 -10.73 -0.49
C ASP A 141 12.21 -10.21 -0.07
N VAL A 142 12.28 -9.25 0.85
CA VAL A 142 13.51 -8.52 1.20
C VAL A 142 13.74 -8.46 2.70
N SER A 143 15.00 -8.31 3.10
CA SER A 143 15.38 -8.13 4.51
C SER A 143 15.00 -6.75 5.03
N ALA A 144 15.18 -5.71 4.21
CA ALA A 144 14.83 -4.33 4.54
C ALA A 144 13.96 -3.70 3.46
N GLY A 145 12.84 -3.08 3.87
CA GLY A 145 11.98 -2.30 2.99
C GLY A 145 12.51 -0.89 2.76
N LYS A 146 11.83 -0.12 1.91
CA LYS A 146 12.14 1.30 1.68
C LYS A 146 12.26 2.05 3.00
N PRO A 147 13.26 2.92 3.18
CA PRO A 147 14.14 3.49 2.16
C PRO A 147 15.38 2.66 1.82
N ALA A 148 15.56 1.43 2.33
CA ALA A 148 16.62 0.56 1.88
C ALA A 148 16.44 0.17 0.39
N PRO A 149 17.53 -0.06 -0.36
CA PRO A 149 17.46 -0.32 -1.79
C PRO A 149 17.04 -1.75 -2.16
N ASP A 150 16.82 -2.61 -1.19
CA ASP A 150 16.61 -4.06 -1.36
C ASP A 150 15.42 -4.42 -2.25
N LEU A 151 14.41 -3.54 -2.35
CA LEU A 151 13.24 -3.72 -3.21
C LEU A 151 13.51 -3.40 -4.70
N TYR A 152 14.64 -2.78 -5.01
CA TYR A 152 15.05 -2.37 -6.36
C TYR A 152 16.27 -3.19 -6.84
#